data_3b504ffa7bcbb3ef5809b025554086e6
#
_entry.id   3b504ffa7bcbb3ef5809b025554086e6
#
_cell.length_a   1.000
_cell.length_b   1.000
_cell.length_c   1.000
_cell.angle_alpha   90.00
_cell.angle_beta   90.00
_cell.angle_gamma   90.00
#
_symmetry.space_group_name_H-M   'P 1'
#
loop_
_entity.id
_entity.type
_entity.pdbx_description
1 polymer ?
#
loop_
_entity_poly.entity_id
_entity_poly.type
_entity_poly.pdbx_seq_one_letter_code
_entity_poly.pdbx_strand_id
1 'polypeptide(L)'
;MVFHSEYEAVPTVSLPIHDAVLGRAAEWGDTPALIDGAGEFTLTYGQVDAFHRRVAAGLAETGVRKGDVLALHSPNTVLFPVAFYAATRAGASVTTVHPLATPEEFAKQLRDSSARWIVTVSPLLPTARAAAELAGGIEEIFVCDQSPEGEGTRSLQSFLASAGPVPEPRIDPDEDVAALPYSSGTTGVPKGVMLTHTSIATNLTQLAPLVPMGPGDRILAVLPFFHIYGLTALMNAPLRHGATVVVLPRFDLDTFLGAVQKHRINGLYVAPPIILALAKHPAVADYDLSSLKYIVSSAAPLDAALAEACSARLGLPPVRQAYGMTELSPATHVTPLDAETSPPGTVGKLLPSTELRILSLDDPAKDAAPGEAGEVAIRGPQVMKGYLGRPDATAAMIDEDGWVHTGDIGRVDADGWLFVVDRVKELIKYKGFQVAPAELEALLLTHEGVADAAVVGVTDAEGTETPKAFVVRQPSAPGLTAEDVMAHVAARVAPYKKVRGVEFVESIPRAVSGKILRRELRNRA
;
A
#
# COMPACT_ATOMS: atom_id res chain seq x y z
N MET A 1 10.71 2.32 26.70
CA MET A 1 11.62 3.33 26.07
C MET A 1 10.93 3.88 24.84
N VAL A 2 10.83 5.22 24.69
CA VAL A 2 10.30 5.84 23.49
C VAL A 2 11.47 6.20 22.59
N PHE A 3 11.38 5.77 21.32
CA PHE A 3 12.31 6.18 20.26
C PHE A 3 11.71 7.38 19.52
N HIS A 4 12.54 8.35 19.23
CA HIS A 4 12.19 9.53 18.44
C HIS A 4 12.96 9.52 17.12
N SER A 5 12.41 10.17 16.11
CA SER A 5 13.11 10.34 14.83
C SER A 5 14.41 11.14 15.03
N GLU A 6 15.45 10.74 14.32
CA GLU A 6 16.72 11.51 14.23
C GLU A 6 16.61 12.72 13.29
N TYR A 7 15.55 12.76 12.47
CA TYR A 7 15.29 13.86 11.55
C TYR A 7 14.58 15.01 12.27
N GLU A 8 14.83 16.23 11.79
CA GLU A 8 14.17 17.42 12.30
C GLU A 8 12.65 17.29 12.20
N ALA A 9 11.94 17.71 13.25
CA ALA A 9 10.49 17.65 13.28
C ALA A 9 9.87 18.49 12.14
N VAL A 10 8.86 17.93 11.49
CA VAL A 10 8.11 18.61 10.45
C VAL A 10 6.77 19.14 11.00
N PRO A 11 6.26 20.25 10.45
CA PRO A 11 4.98 20.77 10.87
C PRO A 11 3.83 19.85 10.45
N THR A 12 2.79 19.78 11.26
CA THR A 12 1.50 19.21 10.87
C THR A 12 0.89 20.06 9.75
N VAL A 13 0.40 19.41 8.71
CA VAL A 13 -0.19 20.07 7.53
C VAL A 13 -1.72 20.02 7.64
N SER A 14 -2.30 21.06 8.22
CA SER A 14 -3.75 21.21 8.36
C SER A 14 -4.35 21.90 7.12
N LEU A 15 -4.33 21.20 5.98
CA LEU A 15 -4.89 21.63 4.70
C LEU A 15 -5.76 20.52 4.10
N PRO A 16 -6.83 20.85 3.35
CA PRO A 16 -7.52 19.86 2.52
C PRO A 16 -6.53 19.17 1.58
N ILE A 17 -6.65 17.85 1.41
CA ILE A 17 -5.66 17.04 0.65
C ILE A 17 -5.46 17.55 -0.79
N HIS A 18 -6.52 17.98 -1.46
CA HIS A 18 -6.42 18.55 -2.80
C HIS A 18 -5.60 19.83 -2.83
N ASP A 19 -5.66 20.68 -1.80
CA ASP A 19 -4.83 21.89 -1.71
C ASP A 19 -3.42 21.55 -1.25
N ALA A 20 -3.25 20.60 -0.32
CA ALA A 20 -1.94 20.11 0.11
C ALA A 20 -1.11 19.52 -1.04
N VAL A 21 -1.78 18.90 -2.03
CA VAL A 21 -1.11 18.28 -3.19
C VAL A 21 -1.04 19.22 -4.39
N LEU A 22 -2.16 19.82 -4.78
CA LEU A 22 -2.25 20.61 -6.02
C LEU A 22 -2.13 22.12 -5.80
N GLY A 23 -2.00 22.59 -4.55
CA GLY A 23 -1.91 24.03 -4.26
C GLY A 23 -0.73 24.75 -4.93
N ARG A 24 0.30 24.00 -5.33
CA ARG A 24 1.46 24.48 -6.08
C ARG A 24 1.43 24.13 -7.58
N ALA A 25 0.34 23.57 -8.09
CA ALA A 25 0.25 23.10 -9.48
C ALA A 25 0.58 24.21 -10.51
N ALA A 26 0.26 25.47 -10.19
CA ALA A 26 0.58 26.60 -11.04
C ALA A 26 2.09 26.83 -11.25
N GLU A 27 2.94 26.40 -10.31
CA GLU A 27 4.40 26.52 -10.42
C GLU A 27 4.95 25.63 -11.55
N TRP A 28 4.25 24.53 -11.85
CA TRP A 28 4.66 23.55 -12.86
C TRP A 28 3.78 23.57 -14.13
N GLY A 29 2.68 24.31 -14.12
CA GLY A 29 1.77 24.61 -15.23
C GLY A 29 1.70 23.57 -16.35
N ASP A 30 2.53 23.75 -17.37
CA ASP A 30 2.56 22.89 -18.56
C ASP A 30 3.40 21.60 -18.41
N THR A 31 4.05 21.40 -17.25
CA THR A 31 4.82 20.16 -17.01
C THR A 31 3.86 18.98 -16.95
N PRO A 32 4.19 17.83 -17.58
CA PRO A 32 3.42 16.61 -17.44
C PRO A 32 3.30 16.17 -15.97
N ALA A 33 2.07 16.05 -15.49
CA ALA A 33 1.75 15.52 -14.16
C ALA A 33 1.43 14.04 -14.22
N LEU A 34 0.58 13.64 -15.16
CA LEU A 34 0.08 12.29 -15.32
C LEU A 34 0.22 11.84 -16.77
N ILE A 35 0.84 10.70 -17.02
CA ILE A 35 0.99 10.10 -18.34
C ILE A 35 0.36 8.70 -18.30
N ASP A 36 -0.49 8.37 -19.27
CA ASP A 36 -0.92 7.00 -19.51
C ASP A 36 0.26 6.20 -20.08
N GLY A 37 0.80 5.29 -19.27
CA GLY A 37 2.00 4.51 -19.64
C GLY A 37 1.78 3.54 -20.79
N ALA A 38 0.56 3.11 -21.03
CA ALA A 38 0.19 2.22 -22.14
C ALA A 38 -0.30 2.99 -23.37
N GLY A 39 -0.80 4.22 -23.18
CA GLY A 39 -1.36 5.08 -24.21
C GLY A 39 -0.48 6.31 -24.54
N GLU A 40 -1.12 7.32 -25.10
CA GLU A 40 -0.48 8.60 -25.46
C GLU A 40 -1.10 9.78 -24.69
N PHE A 41 -2.06 9.51 -23.80
CA PHE A 41 -2.77 10.56 -23.09
C PHE A 41 -1.93 11.11 -21.94
N THR A 42 -1.81 12.42 -21.90
CA THR A 42 -1.04 13.14 -20.88
C THR A 42 -1.87 14.30 -20.33
N LEU A 43 -1.83 14.47 -19.01
CA LEU A 43 -2.34 15.64 -18.32
C LEU A 43 -1.18 16.44 -17.71
N THR A 44 -1.15 17.74 -17.98
CA THR A 44 -0.24 18.66 -17.30
C THR A 44 -0.75 19.01 -15.91
N TYR A 45 0.09 19.61 -15.07
CA TYR A 45 -0.30 20.09 -13.75
C TYR A 45 -1.46 21.10 -13.83
N GLY A 46 -1.38 22.04 -14.77
CA GLY A 46 -2.47 23.02 -15.01
C GLY A 46 -3.78 22.35 -15.41
N GLN A 47 -3.71 21.27 -16.23
CA GLN A 47 -4.90 20.52 -16.62
C GLN A 47 -5.47 19.71 -15.45
N VAL A 48 -4.64 19.06 -14.63
CA VAL A 48 -5.11 18.34 -13.44
C VAL A 48 -5.81 19.29 -12.47
N ASP A 49 -5.23 20.46 -12.20
CA ASP A 49 -5.85 21.48 -11.33
C ASP A 49 -7.16 22.01 -11.92
N ALA A 50 -7.20 22.33 -13.22
CA ALA A 50 -8.42 22.80 -13.87
C ALA A 50 -9.52 21.71 -13.89
N PHE A 51 -9.16 20.47 -14.20
CA PHE A 51 -10.12 19.39 -14.36
C PHE A 51 -10.74 18.99 -13.03
N HIS A 52 -9.93 18.81 -11.95
CA HIS A 52 -10.51 18.44 -10.65
C HIS A 52 -11.47 19.53 -10.13
N ARG A 53 -11.18 20.82 -10.38
CA ARG A 53 -12.08 21.93 -10.02
C ARG A 53 -13.40 21.89 -10.79
N ARG A 54 -13.35 21.63 -12.10
CA ARG A 54 -14.56 21.49 -12.94
C ARG A 54 -15.40 20.28 -12.55
N VAL A 55 -14.73 19.14 -12.34
CA VAL A 55 -15.41 17.93 -11.88
C VAL A 55 -16.02 18.14 -10.49
N ALA A 56 -15.35 18.85 -9.58
CA ALA A 56 -15.91 19.20 -8.28
C ALA A 56 -17.17 20.06 -8.39
N ALA A 57 -17.18 21.05 -9.31
CA ALA A 57 -18.38 21.87 -9.59
C ALA A 57 -19.54 20.99 -10.10
N GLY A 58 -19.27 20.08 -11.05
CA GLY A 58 -20.26 19.12 -11.55
C GLY A 58 -20.78 18.18 -10.47
N LEU A 59 -19.91 17.65 -9.61
CA LEU A 59 -20.33 16.83 -8.47
C LEU A 59 -21.21 17.63 -7.48
N ALA A 60 -20.89 18.89 -7.24
CA ALA A 60 -21.73 19.74 -6.39
C ALA A 60 -23.09 20.04 -7.03
N GLU A 61 -23.19 20.19 -8.36
CA GLU A 61 -24.45 20.34 -9.10
C GLU A 61 -25.33 19.09 -8.98
N THR A 62 -24.74 17.89 -8.91
CA THR A 62 -25.47 16.62 -8.71
C THR A 62 -25.88 16.36 -7.25
N GLY A 63 -25.50 17.23 -6.33
CA GLY A 63 -25.92 17.11 -4.93
C GLY A 63 -24.85 16.62 -3.97
N VAL A 64 -23.62 16.34 -4.43
CA VAL A 64 -22.49 15.98 -3.54
C VAL A 64 -22.17 17.16 -2.62
N ARG A 65 -22.08 16.88 -1.31
CA ARG A 65 -21.83 17.90 -0.27
C ARG A 65 -20.82 17.41 0.74
N LYS A 66 -20.34 18.33 1.59
CA LYS A 66 -19.50 17.99 2.74
C LYS A 66 -20.17 16.93 3.61
N GLY A 67 -19.38 15.91 3.96
CA GLY A 67 -19.81 14.78 4.80
C GLY A 67 -20.40 13.60 4.02
N ASP A 68 -20.62 13.74 2.70
CA ASP A 68 -21.00 12.62 1.86
C ASP A 68 -19.82 11.68 1.60
N VAL A 69 -20.12 10.46 1.16
CA VAL A 69 -19.12 9.48 0.75
C VAL A 69 -19.31 9.11 -0.71
N LEU A 70 -18.22 9.19 -1.48
CA LEU A 70 -18.13 8.78 -2.87
C LEU A 70 -17.26 7.53 -2.99
N ALA A 71 -17.78 6.47 -3.61
CA ALA A 71 -17.01 5.26 -3.88
C ALA A 71 -16.23 5.39 -5.20
N LEU A 72 -14.91 5.25 -5.15
CA LEU A 72 -14.03 5.27 -6.32
C LEU A 72 -13.59 3.85 -6.65
N HIS A 73 -14.23 3.26 -7.69
CA HIS A 73 -14.06 1.89 -8.16
C HIS A 73 -13.37 1.89 -9.52
N SER A 74 -12.05 1.96 -9.52
CA SER A 74 -11.26 2.08 -10.75
C SER A 74 -9.88 1.43 -10.59
N PRO A 75 -9.32 0.81 -11.64
CA PRO A 75 -7.89 0.56 -11.69
C PRO A 75 -7.14 1.90 -11.76
N ASN A 76 -5.81 1.84 -11.78
CA ASN A 76 -5.03 3.04 -12.02
C ASN A 76 -5.35 3.61 -13.40
N THR A 77 -5.77 4.86 -13.42
CA THR A 77 -5.95 5.68 -14.64
C THR A 77 -5.49 7.09 -14.34
N VAL A 78 -5.20 7.87 -15.36
CA VAL A 78 -4.86 9.30 -15.21
C VAL A 78 -6.04 10.12 -14.69
N LEU A 79 -7.27 9.61 -14.73
CA LEU A 79 -8.47 10.26 -14.21
C LEU A 79 -8.78 9.88 -12.75
N PHE A 80 -8.14 8.84 -12.18
CA PHE A 80 -8.29 8.49 -10.77
C PHE A 80 -7.92 9.65 -9.84
N PRO A 81 -6.75 10.32 -9.99
CA PRO A 81 -6.42 11.49 -9.18
C PRO A 81 -7.41 12.64 -9.36
N VAL A 82 -7.84 12.90 -10.60
CA VAL A 82 -8.83 13.96 -10.90
C VAL A 82 -10.14 13.71 -10.13
N ALA A 83 -10.66 12.48 -10.16
CA ALA A 83 -11.88 12.10 -9.45
C ALA A 83 -11.70 12.19 -7.93
N PHE A 84 -10.56 11.72 -7.40
CA PHE A 84 -10.24 11.76 -5.98
C PHE A 84 -10.20 13.21 -5.45
N TYR A 85 -9.44 14.08 -6.12
CA TYR A 85 -9.33 15.48 -5.69
C TYR A 85 -10.62 16.28 -5.92
N ALA A 86 -11.39 15.94 -6.95
CA ALA A 86 -12.69 16.58 -7.17
C ALA A 86 -13.69 16.25 -6.06
N ALA A 87 -13.77 14.97 -5.64
CA ALA A 87 -14.64 14.55 -4.57
C ALA A 87 -14.25 15.21 -3.23
N THR A 88 -12.95 15.21 -2.90
CA THR A 88 -12.46 15.87 -1.68
C THR A 88 -12.65 17.38 -1.71
N ARG A 89 -12.55 18.04 -2.87
CA ARG A 89 -12.85 19.48 -3.03
C ARG A 89 -14.33 19.78 -2.86
N ALA A 90 -15.21 18.88 -3.27
CA ALA A 90 -16.64 18.98 -2.99
C ALA A 90 -16.98 18.73 -1.50
N GLY A 91 -16.00 18.34 -0.69
CA GLY A 91 -16.15 18.04 0.74
C GLY A 91 -16.57 16.60 1.04
N ALA A 92 -16.56 15.72 0.04
CA ALA A 92 -16.87 14.31 0.24
C ALA A 92 -15.62 13.52 0.66
N SER A 93 -15.84 12.49 1.46
CA SER A 93 -14.87 11.43 1.72
C SER A 93 -14.84 10.46 0.54
N VAL A 94 -13.65 9.93 0.18
CA VAL A 94 -13.53 8.95 -0.89
C VAL A 94 -13.27 7.56 -0.31
N THR A 95 -14.22 6.63 -0.46
CA THR A 95 -13.95 5.22 -0.20
C THR A 95 -13.41 4.56 -1.47
N THR A 96 -12.18 4.04 -1.39
CA THR A 96 -11.53 3.40 -2.52
C THR A 96 -11.89 1.92 -2.57
N VAL A 97 -12.35 1.45 -3.74
CA VAL A 97 -12.88 0.09 -3.91
C VAL A 97 -11.94 -0.72 -4.81
N HIS A 98 -11.70 -1.98 -4.42
CA HIS A 98 -10.89 -2.89 -5.22
C HIS A 98 -11.55 -3.15 -6.59
N PRO A 99 -10.84 -2.97 -7.73
CA PRO A 99 -11.43 -3.15 -9.07
C PRO A 99 -11.98 -4.55 -9.36
N LEU A 100 -11.46 -5.56 -8.66
CA LEU A 100 -11.90 -6.96 -8.78
C LEU A 100 -12.88 -7.38 -7.67
N ALA A 101 -13.44 -6.43 -6.91
CA ALA A 101 -14.48 -6.75 -5.92
C ALA A 101 -15.69 -7.36 -6.61
N THR A 102 -16.28 -8.41 -6.00
CA THR A 102 -17.57 -8.93 -6.48
C THR A 102 -18.68 -7.90 -6.21
N PRO A 103 -19.82 -7.98 -6.89
CA PRO A 103 -20.96 -7.10 -6.61
C PRO A 103 -21.37 -7.10 -5.13
N GLU A 104 -21.33 -8.28 -4.47
CA GLU A 104 -21.69 -8.44 -3.06
C GLU A 104 -20.69 -7.78 -2.12
N GLU A 105 -19.39 -7.95 -2.38
CA GLU A 105 -18.31 -7.32 -1.62
C GLU A 105 -18.39 -5.80 -1.75
N PHE A 106 -18.59 -5.32 -2.98
CA PHE A 106 -18.72 -3.89 -3.24
C PHE A 106 -20.00 -3.32 -2.59
N ALA A 107 -21.15 -3.98 -2.72
CA ALA A 107 -22.38 -3.58 -2.07
C ALA A 107 -22.25 -3.51 -0.55
N LYS A 108 -21.50 -4.44 0.06
CA LYS A 108 -21.21 -4.41 1.49
C LYS A 108 -20.41 -3.17 1.86
N GLN A 109 -19.37 -2.82 1.08
CA GLN A 109 -18.56 -1.62 1.31
C GLN A 109 -19.40 -0.34 1.13
N LEU A 110 -20.27 -0.28 0.11
CA LEU A 110 -21.18 0.85 -0.13
C LEU A 110 -22.10 1.09 1.08
N ARG A 111 -22.71 0.03 1.61
CA ARG A 111 -23.57 0.13 2.81
C ARG A 111 -22.81 0.53 4.06
N ASP A 112 -21.65 -0.11 4.32
CA ASP A 112 -20.84 0.15 5.51
C ASP A 112 -20.29 1.59 5.51
N SER A 113 -19.88 2.10 4.35
CA SER A 113 -19.38 3.47 4.17
C SER A 113 -20.49 4.51 4.00
N SER A 114 -21.75 4.11 3.82
CA SER A 114 -22.86 4.99 3.46
C SER A 114 -22.60 5.79 2.18
N ALA A 115 -21.88 5.20 1.21
CA ALA A 115 -21.62 5.83 -0.06
C ALA A 115 -22.91 6.03 -0.86
N ARG A 116 -23.08 7.21 -1.46
CA ARG A 116 -24.26 7.59 -2.26
C ARG A 116 -23.95 7.76 -3.73
N TRP A 117 -22.68 7.93 -4.09
CA TRP A 117 -22.21 8.04 -5.47
C TRP A 117 -21.10 7.05 -5.75
N ILE A 118 -21.02 6.61 -7.00
CA ILE A 118 -19.95 5.75 -7.48
C ILE A 118 -19.25 6.44 -8.64
N VAL A 119 -17.92 6.47 -8.63
CA VAL A 119 -17.10 6.74 -9.82
C VAL A 119 -16.44 5.43 -10.24
N THR A 120 -16.59 5.07 -11.51
CA THR A 120 -16.04 3.83 -12.08
C THR A 120 -15.50 4.04 -13.49
N VAL A 121 -15.09 2.96 -14.15
CA VAL A 121 -14.69 2.91 -15.57
C VAL A 121 -15.62 1.98 -16.34
N SER A 122 -15.77 2.19 -17.65
CA SER A 122 -16.71 1.44 -18.49
C SER A 122 -16.61 -0.09 -18.35
N PRO A 123 -15.42 -0.71 -18.31
CA PRO A 123 -15.30 -2.17 -18.14
C PRO A 123 -15.84 -2.69 -16.81
N LEU A 124 -15.85 -1.85 -15.77
CA LEU A 124 -16.32 -2.22 -14.42
C LEU A 124 -17.76 -1.76 -14.13
N LEU A 125 -18.39 -1.05 -15.06
CA LEU A 125 -19.76 -0.53 -14.91
C LEU A 125 -20.79 -1.62 -14.60
N PRO A 126 -20.78 -2.82 -15.23
CA PRO A 126 -21.71 -3.89 -14.86
C PRO A 126 -21.62 -4.28 -13.38
N THR A 127 -20.41 -4.42 -12.84
CA THR A 127 -20.18 -4.72 -11.41
C THR A 127 -20.68 -3.58 -10.52
N ALA A 128 -20.40 -2.32 -10.90
CA ALA A 128 -20.84 -1.15 -10.15
C ALA A 128 -22.37 -1.04 -10.10
N ARG A 129 -23.07 -1.30 -11.21
CA ARG A 129 -24.54 -1.32 -11.26
C ARG A 129 -25.14 -2.42 -10.39
N ALA A 130 -24.63 -3.64 -10.49
CA ALA A 130 -25.08 -4.75 -9.65
C ALA A 130 -24.85 -4.47 -8.17
N ALA A 131 -23.70 -3.90 -7.82
CA ALA A 131 -23.40 -3.50 -6.43
C ALA A 131 -24.33 -2.37 -5.95
N ALA A 132 -24.63 -1.38 -6.79
CA ALA A 132 -25.54 -0.28 -6.46
C ALA A 132 -26.96 -0.79 -6.21
N GLU A 133 -27.46 -1.72 -7.05
CA GLU A 133 -28.76 -2.36 -6.87
C GLU A 133 -28.83 -3.16 -5.55
N LEU A 134 -27.81 -3.98 -5.28
CA LEU A 134 -27.70 -4.75 -4.04
C LEU A 134 -27.55 -3.84 -2.80
N ALA A 135 -26.84 -2.73 -2.90
CA ALA A 135 -26.63 -1.83 -1.77
C ALA A 135 -27.87 -1.02 -1.45
N GLY A 136 -28.55 -0.52 -2.47
CA GLY A 136 -29.58 0.51 -2.38
C GLY A 136 -28.98 1.88 -2.01
N GLY A 137 -29.74 2.95 -2.26
CA GLY A 137 -29.35 4.30 -1.82
C GLY A 137 -28.25 4.99 -2.67
N ILE A 138 -27.80 4.38 -3.77
CA ILE A 138 -26.89 5.03 -4.71
C ILE A 138 -27.70 5.97 -5.61
N GLU A 139 -27.31 7.23 -5.66
CA GLU A 139 -28.01 8.28 -6.41
C GLU A 139 -27.59 8.30 -7.88
N GLU A 140 -26.26 8.21 -8.15
CA GLU A 140 -25.76 8.23 -9.51
C GLU A 140 -24.41 7.51 -9.62
N ILE A 141 -24.14 6.93 -10.81
CA ILE A 141 -22.86 6.33 -11.15
C ILE A 141 -22.19 7.19 -12.22
N PHE A 142 -20.98 7.69 -11.92
CA PHE A 142 -20.14 8.44 -12.85
C PHE A 142 -19.11 7.51 -13.49
N VAL A 143 -18.87 7.67 -14.78
CA VAL A 143 -17.93 6.87 -15.55
C VAL A 143 -16.81 7.77 -16.06
N CYS A 144 -15.55 7.41 -15.75
CA CYS A 144 -14.38 8.23 -16.06
C CYS A 144 -14.06 8.30 -17.54
N ASP A 145 -14.22 7.20 -18.26
CA ASP A 145 -14.00 7.06 -19.70
C ASP A 145 -15.29 7.28 -20.48
N GLN A 146 -15.25 7.12 -21.79
CA GLN A 146 -16.44 7.23 -22.62
C GLN A 146 -17.41 6.09 -22.27
N SER A 147 -18.51 6.45 -21.64
CA SER A 147 -19.52 5.48 -21.25
C SER A 147 -20.69 5.49 -22.26
N PRO A 148 -21.32 4.33 -22.52
CA PRO A 148 -22.63 4.34 -23.12
C PRO A 148 -23.59 5.11 -22.21
N GLU A 149 -24.29 6.09 -22.75
CA GLU A 149 -25.34 6.78 -22.05
C GLU A 149 -26.43 5.78 -21.63
N GLY A 150 -26.91 5.89 -20.42
CA GLY A 150 -27.96 5.04 -19.88
C GLY A 150 -28.53 5.64 -18.60
N GLU A 151 -29.76 5.27 -18.23
CA GLU A 151 -30.39 5.74 -17.00
C GLU A 151 -29.49 5.50 -15.78
N GLY A 152 -29.34 6.51 -14.93
CA GLY A 152 -28.54 6.47 -13.70
C GLY A 152 -27.02 6.45 -13.90
N THR A 153 -26.55 6.75 -15.12
CA THR A 153 -25.11 6.90 -15.41
C THR A 153 -24.79 8.18 -16.17
N ARG A 154 -23.67 8.81 -15.80
CA ARG A 154 -23.17 10.02 -16.46
C ARG A 154 -21.66 9.91 -16.70
N SER A 155 -21.17 10.46 -17.80
CA SER A 155 -19.73 10.60 -18.01
C SER A 155 -19.16 11.66 -17.09
N LEU A 156 -18.10 11.31 -16.34
CA LEU A 156 -17.35 12.30 -15.52
C LEU A 156 -16.78 13.43 -16.38
N GLN A 157 -16.45 13.14 -17.63
CA GLN A 157 -15.94 14.15 -18.58
C GLN A 157 -16.98 15.22 -18.92
N SER A 158 -18.29 14.91 -18.81
CA SER A 158 -19.32 15.93 -19.03
C SER A 158 -19.22 17.10 -18.06
N PHE A 159 -18.65 16.87 -16.88
CA PHE A 159 -18.43 17.92 -15.88
C PHE A 159 -17.30 18.90 -16.22
N LEU A 160 -16.44 18.57 -17.18
CA LEU A 160 -15.42 19.50 -17.67
C LEU A 160 -16.04 20.74 -18.34
N ALA A 161 -17.29 20.62 -18.82
CA ALA A 161 -18.07 21.72 -19.37
C ALA A 161 -18.96 22.44 -18.33
N SER A 162 -18.93 22.01 -17.04
CA SER A 162 -19.72 22.67 -16.00
C SER A 162 -19.36 24.14 -15.89
N ALA A 163 -20.38 25.00 -15.89
CA ALA A 163 -20.27 26.43 -15.69
C ALA A 163 -20.48 26.85 -14.22
N GLY A 164 -20.84 25.90 -13.36
CA GLY A 164 -21.08 26.14 -11.96
C GLY A 164 -19.85 26.65 -11.18
N PRO A 165 -20.05 27.30 -10.05
CA PRO A 165 -18.95 27.72 -9.19
C PRO A 165 -18.22 26.50 -8.61
N VAL A 166 -16.91 26.61 -8.48
CA VAL A 166 -16.11 25.62 -7.76
C VAL A 166 -16.57 25.62 -6.30
N PRO A 167 -16.91 24.46 -5.72
CA PRO A 167 -17.36 24.40 -4.34
C PRO A 167 -16.22 24.75 -3.37
N GLU A 168 -16.55 25.51 -2.32
CA GLU A 168 -15.64 25.90 -1.25
C GLU A 168 -16.27 25.54 0.13
N PRO A 169 -16.50 24.24 0.40
CA PRO A 169 -17.04 23.82 1.67
C PRO A 169 -16.02 24.13 2.78
N ARG A 170 -16.53 24.49 3.97
CA ARG A 170 -15.67 24.65 5.15
C ARG A 170 -15.19 23.26 5.61
N ILE A 171 -14.08 22.79 5.07
CA ILE A 171 -13.43 21.57 5.51
C ILE A 171 -12.63 21.85 6.77
N ASP A 172 -12.78 20.97 7.76
CA ASP A 172 -11.89 20.87 8.92
C ASP A 172 -10.87 19.74 8.64
N PRO A 173 -9.62 20.05 8.29
CA PRO A 173 -8.67 19.03 7.85
C PRO A 173 -8.32 18.00 8.93
N ASP A 174 -8.47 18.35 10.20
CA ASP A 174 -8.13 17.50 11.34
C ASP A 174 -9.27 16.50 11.64
N GLU A 175 -10.52 16.87 11.34
CA GLU A 175 -11.71 16.10 11.67
C GLU A 175 -12.36 15.42 10.46
N ASP A 176 -12.40 16.10 9.30
CA ASP A 176 -13.03 15.59 8.09
C ASP A 176 -12.18 14.50 7.44
N VAL A 177 -12.84 13.40 7.06
CA VAL A 177 -12.20 12.26 6.42
C VAL A 177 -11.99 12.53 4.93
N ALA A 178 -10.75 12.45 4.46
CA ALA A 178 -10.40 12.58 3.04
C ALA A 178 -10.51 11.24 2.30
N ALA A 179 -9.98 10.20 2.90
CA ALA A 179 -9.98 8.86 2.33
C ALA A 179 -10.49 7.83 3.35
N LEU A 180 -11.24 6.85 2.83
CA LEU A 180 -11.81 5.76 3.60
C LEU A 180 -11.46 4.41 2.93
N PRO A 181 -10.15 4.06 2.88
CA PRO A 181 -9.74 2.75 2.38
C PRO A 181 -10.17 1.65 3.34
N TYR A 182 -10.40 0.43 2.81
CA TYR A 182 -10.73 -0.72 3.62
C TYR A 182 -9.50 -1.60 3.85
N SER A 183 -9.22 -1.88 5.13
CA SER A 183 -8.18 -2.82 5.53
C SER A 183 -8.81 -4.07 6.15
N SER A 184 -8.25 -5.24 5.84
CA SER A 184 -8.69 -6.49 6.48
C SER A 184 -8.29 -6.56 7.97
N GLY A 185 -7.42 -5.63 8.39
CA GLY A 185 -6.92 -5.57 9.74
C GLY A 185 -6.41 -6.91 10.25
N THR A 186 -6.33 -7.04 11.57
CA THR A 186 -5.92 -8.28 12.23
C THR A 186 -7.07 -9.28 12.42
N THR A 187 -8.33 -8.90 12.18
CA THR A 187 -9.52 -9.74 12.42
C THR A 187 -10.09 -10.41 11.18
N GLY A 188 -9.56 -10.07 9.99
CA GLY A 188 -9.99 -10.67 8.71
C GLY A 188 -11.30 -10.13 8.13
N VAL A 189 -12.04 -9.30 8.86
CA VAL A 189 -13.22 -8.59 8.33
C VAL A 189 -12.75 -7.19 7.90
N PRO A 190 -12.97 -6.79 6.62
CA PRO A 190 -12.61 -5.46 6.16
C PRO A 190 -13.30 -4.37 6.97
N LYS A 191 -12.53 -3.34 7.36
CA LYS A 191 -12.99 -2.18 8.12
C LYS A 191 -12.58 -0.91 7.39
N GLY A 192 -13.46 0.07 7.33
CA GLY A 192 -13.15 1.39 6.76
C GLY A 192 -12.22 2.17 7.70
N VAL A 193 -11.04 2.50 7.21
CA VAL A 193 -10.02 3.27 7.94
C VAL A 193 -10.24 4.75 7.67
N MET A 194 -10.59 5.51 8.68
CA MET A 194 -10.86 6.96 8.55
C MET A 194 -9.54 7.74 8.54
N LEU A 195 -9.10 8.16 7.37
CA LEU A 195 -7.91 8.99 7.19
C LEU A 195 -8.33 10.44 6.96
N THR A 196 -7.91 11.34 7.87
CA THR A 196 -8.20 12.77 7.75
C THR A 196 -7.33 13.42 6.68
N HIS A 197 -7.70 14.61 6.26
CA HIS A 197 -6.87 15.40 5.36
C HIS A 197 -5.49 15.64 5.97
N THR A 198 -5.45 16.02 7.24
CA THR A 198 -4.21 16.28 8.00
C THR A 198 -3.33 15.04 8.10
N SER A 199 -3.88 13.86 8.41
CA SER A 199 -3.07 12.65 8.57
C SER A 199 -2.34 12.28 7.29
N ILE A 200 -3.02 12.35 6.13
CA ILE A 200 -2.42 12.07 4.83
C ILE A 200 -1.42 13.17 4.45
N ALA A 201 -1.82 14.45 4.52
CA ALA A 201 -0.98 15.57 4.11
C ALA A 201 0.30 15.69 4.95
N THR A 202 0.21 15.41 6.27
CA THR A 202 1.38 15.40 7.15
C THR A 202 2.31 14.24 6.82
N ASN A 203 1.79 13.04 6.53
CA ASN A 203 2.64 11.90 6.16
C ASN A 203 3.44 12.17 4.87
N LEU A 204 2.87 12.91 3.90
CA LEU A 204 3.62 13.37 2.72
C LEU A 204 4.80 14.27 3.09
N THR A 205 4.63 15.10 4.12
CA THR A 205 5.69 16.00 4.59
C THR A 205 6.75 15.25 5.41
N GLN A 206 6.33 14.25 6.19
CA GLN A 206 7.25 13.38 6.93
C GLN A 206 8.15 12.54 6.01
N LEU A 207 7.66 12.14 4.84
CA LEU A 207 8.43 11.37 3.86
C LEU A 207 9.49 12.20 3.12
N ALA A 208 9.24 13.49 2.90
CA ALA A 208 10.05 14.33 2.04
C ALA A 208 11.55 14.40 2.40
N PRO A 209 11.97 14.46 3.68
CA PRO A 209 13.41 14.47 4.03
C PRO A 209 14.15 13.18 3.69
N LEU A 210 13.47 12.03 3.73
CA LEU A 210 14.08 10.72 3.53
C LEU A 210 13.97 10.24 2.08
N VAL A 211 12.94 10.69 1.38
CA VAL A 211 12.63 10.29 0.00
C VAL A 211 12.36 11.56 -0.82
N PRO A 212 13.39 12.40 -1.01
CA PRO A 212 13.24 13.63 -1.77
C PRO A 212 12.87 13.33 -3.23
N MET A 213 11.92 14.09 -3.75
CA MET A 213 11.53 14.06 -5.16
C MET A 213 11.14 15.47 -5.62
N GLY A 214 11.17 15.72 -6.92
CA GLY A 214 10.86 17.02 -7.47
C GLY A 214 10.64 17.06 -8.97
N PRO A 215 10.57 18.26 -9.54
CA PRO A 215 10.42 18.42 -10.98
C PRO A 215 11.55 17.71 -11.74
N GLY A 216 11.17 16.96 -12.78
CA GLY A 216 12.10 16.11 -13.55
C GLY A 216 12.16 14.66 -13.09
N ASP A 217 11.69 14.33 -11.88
CA ASP A 217 11.51 12.93 -11.48
C ASP A 217 10.30 12.31 -12.19
N ARG A 218 10.43 11.02 -12.52
CA ARG A 218 9.40 10.23 -13.20
C ARG A 218 9.18 8.94 -12.45
N ILE A 219 7.98 8.81 -11.89
CA ILE A 219 7.58 7.68 -11.04
C ILE A 219 6.61 6.79 -11.80
N LEU A 220 6.85 5.48 -11.80
CA LEU A 220 5.95 4.51 -12.43
C LEU A 220 4.90 4.02 -11.42
N ALA A 221 3.66 4.39 -11.62
CA ALA A 221 2.54 3.97 -10.79
C ALA A 221 1.94 2.66 -11.29
N VAL A 222 2.44 1.56 -10.77
CA VAL A 222 1.97 0.19 -11.07
C VAL A 222 1.22 -0.43 -9.89
N LEU A 223 1.53 -0.04 -8.65
CA LEU A 223 0.75 -0.45 -7.49
C LEU A 223 -0.56 0.34 -7.43
N PRO A 224 -1.64 -0.30 -6.95
CA PRO A 224 -2.98 0.28 -7.05
C PRO A 224 -3.17 1.58 -6.26
N PHE A 225 -3.74 2.60 -6.87
CA PHE A 225 -4.13 3.85 -6.20
C PHE A 225 -5.26 3.66 -5.19
N PHE A 226 -6.08 2.61 -5.33
CA PHE A 226 -7.10 2.30 -4.34
C PHE A 226 -6.53 1.83 -3.00
N HIS A 227 -5.27 1.37 -2.98
CA HIS A 227 -4.55 1.00 -1.78
C HIS A 227 -3.72 2.18 -1.26
N ILE A 228 -3.64 2.36 0.05
CA ILE A 228 -3.00 3.53 0.67
C ILE A 228 -1.53 3.72 0.24
N TYR A 229 -0.79 2.65 -0.02
CA TYR A 229 0.58 2.75 -0.53
C TYR A 229 0.61 3.44 -1.91
N GLY A 230 -0.23 2.99 -2.85
CA GLY A 230 -0.36 3.62 -4.15
C GLY A 230 -0.89 5.05 -4.06
N LEU A 231 -1.91 5.27 -3.23
CA LEU A 231 -2.51 6.58 -3.01
C LEU A 231 -1.48 7.59 -2.48
N THR A 232 -0.63 7.19 -1.53
CA THR A 232 0.35 8.10 -0.92
C THR A 232 1.63 8.18 -1.73
N ALA A 233 2.33 7.07 -1.97
CA ALA A 233 3.68 7.09 -2.53
C ALA A 233 3.70 7.26 -4.06
N LEU A 234 2.65 6.81 -4.78
CA LEU A 234 2.61 6.81 -6.24
C LEU A 234 1.69 7.89 -6.83
N MET A 235 0.78 8.45 -6.04
CA MET A 235 -0.13 9.50 -6.49
C MET A 235 0.13 10.82 -5.75
N ASN A 236 -0.11 10.88 -4.44
CA ASN A 236 -0.06 12.14 -3.70
C ASN A 236 1.37 12.71 -3.58
N ALA A 237 2.36 11.90 -3.22
CA ALA A 237 3.72 12.39 -3.00
C ALA A 237 4.36 12.95 -4.28
N PRO A 238 4.39 12.24 -5.43
CA PRO A 238 4.97 12.80 -6.65
C PRO A 238 4.21 14.04 -7.12
N LEU A 239 2.87 14.06 -7.10
CA LEU A 239 2.08 15.22 -7.53
C LEU A 239 2.30 16.44 -6.64
N ARG A 240 2.47 16.25 -5.33
CA ARG A 240 2.81 17.34 -4.39
C ARG A 240 4.16 18.00 -4.69
N HIS A 241 5.10 17.24 -5.23
CA HIS A 241 6.48 17.68 -5.43
C HIS A 241 6.83 18.04 -6.89
N GLY A 242 5.87 18.04 -7.80
CA GLY A 242 6.10 18.42 -9.20
C GLY A 242 6.70 17.31 -10.07
N ALA A 243 6.74 16.08 -9.59
CA ALA A 243 7.20 14.92 -10.35
C ALA A 243 6.14 14.42 -11.34
N THR A 244 6.55 13.74 -12.39
CA THR A 244 5.64 13.13 -13.36
C THR A 244 5.30 11.70 -12.94
N VAL A 245 4.02 11.36 -12.93
CA VAL A 245 3.52 10.00 -12.67
C VAL A 245 3.15 9.32 -13.99
N VAL A 246 3.82 8.23 -14.32
CA VAL A 246 3.44 7.36 -15.43
C VAL A 246 2.56 6.24 -14.88
N VAL A 247 1.35 6.12 -15.39
CA VAL A 247 0.28 5.31 -14.81
C VAL A 247 0.11 4.02 -15.61
N LEU A 248 0.24 2.87 -14.95
CA LEU A 248 -0.14 1.56 -15.51
C LEU A 248 -1.36 1.00 -14.76
N PRO A 249 -2.37 0.49 -15.49
CA PRO A 249 -3.60 -0.01 -14.87
C PRO A 249 -3.38 -1.29 -14.05
N ARG A 250 -2.37 -2.07 -14.40
CA ARG A 250 -1.97 -3.31 -13.74
C ARG A 250 -0.51 -3.63 -14.03
N PHE A 251 0.06 -4.53 -13.23
CA PHE A 251 1.37 -5.09 -13.52
C PHE A 251 1.28 -6.15 -14.64
N ASP A 252 2.06 -5.95 -15.67
CA ASP A 252 2.45 -6.88 -16.70
C ASP A 252 3.93 -6.60 -16.98
N LEU A 253 4.78 -7.63 -16.98
CA LEU A 253 6.23 -7.42 -16.96
C LEU A 253 6.74 -6.67 -18.19
N ASP A 254 6.29 -7.06 -19.38
CA ASP A 254 6.76 -6.45 -20.63
C ASP A 254 6.27 -5.00 -20.74
N THR A 255 5.01 -4.75 -20.40
CA THR A 255 4.45 -3.40 -20.35
C THR A 255 5.17 -2.54 -19.31
N PHE A 256 5.49 -3.09 -18.14
CA PHE A 256 6.24 -2.41 -17.09
C PHE A 256 7.65 -2.02 -17.54
N LEU A 257 8.41 -2.98 -18.08
CA LEU A 257 9.78 -2.74 -18.56
C LEU A 257 9.80 -1.77 -19.75
N GLY A 258 8.85 -1.92 -20.67
CA GLY A 258 8.65 -1.00 -21.78
C GLY A 258 8.33 0.44 -21.32
N ALA A 259 7.50 0.59 -20.28
CA ALA A 259 7.20 1.90 -19.71
C ALA A 259 8.42 2.53 -19.03
N VAL A 260 9.22 1.75 -18.29
CA VAL A 260 10.48 2.23 -17.69
C VAL A 260 11.40 2.81 -18.78
N GLN A 261 11.61 2.06 -19.85
CA GLN A 261 12.46 2.48 -20.97
C GLN A 261 11.87 3.70 -21.70
N LYS A 262 10.60 3.61 -22.17
CA LYS A 262 9.94 4.63 -22.99
C LYS A 262 9.87 5.98 -22.26
N HIS A 263 9.48 5.96 -21.00
CA HIS A 263 9.24 7.19 -20.23
C HIS A 263 10.44 7.59 -19.36
N ARG A 264 11.58 6.88 -19.46
CA ARG A 264 12.79 7.18 -18.69
C ARG A 264 12.51 7.30 -17.19
N ILE A 265 11.81 6.31 -16.64
CA ILE A 265 11.48 6.25 -15.22
C ILE A 265 12.76 6.25 -14.39
N ASN A 266 12.81 7.04 -13.32
CA ASN A 266 13.97 7.10 -12.44
C ASN A 266 13.71 6.64 -11.00
N GLY A 267 12.44 6.56 -10.56
CA GLY A 267 12.05 6.05 -9.26
C GLY A 267 11.01 4.96 -9.35
N LEU A 268 11.24 3.84 -8.68
CA LEU A 268 10.28 2.74 -8.56
C LEU A 268 9.85 2.53 -7.11
N TYR A 269 8.55 2.45 -6.90
CA TYR A 269 7.92 2.04 -5.64
C TYR A 269 7.12 0.78 -5.92
N VAL A 270 7.58 -0.35 -5.39
CA VAL A 270 7.10 -1.68 -5.80
C VAL A 270 6.88 -2.59 -4.58
N ALA A 271 6.33 -3.76 -4.84
CA ALA A 271 6.20 -4.84 -3.86
C ALA A 271 7.19 -5.98 -4.18
N PRO A 272 7.54 -6.85 -3.23
CA PRO A 272 8.52 -7.91 -3.41
C PRO A 272 8.36 -8.80 -4.64
N PRO A 273 7.14 -9.15 -5.13
CA PRO A 273 7.00 -9.91 -6.37
C PRO A 273 7.60 -9.22 -7.61
N ILE A 274 7.56 -7.88 -7.67
CA ILE A 274 8.18 -7.13 -8.76
C ILE A 274 9.70 -7.14 -8.61
N ILE A 275 10.24 -7.05 -7.38
CA ILE A 275 11.67 -7.23 -7.13
C ILE A 275 12.14 -8.61 -7.60
N LEU A 276 11.37 -9.66 -7.33
CA LEU A 276 11.66 -11.01 -7.77
C LEU A 276 11.74 -11.10 -9.31
N ALA A 277 10.78 -10.50 -10.01
CA ALA A 277 10.78 -10.45 -11.47
C ALA A 277 12.02 -9.69 -12.00
N LEU A 278 12.31 -8.51 -11.44
CA LEU A 278 13.48 -7.72 -11.82
C LEU A 278 14.82 -8.43 -11.56
N ALA A 279 14.90 -9.19 -10.46
CA ALA A 279 16.11 -9.94 -10.10
C ALA A 279 16.33 -11.18 -10.99
N LYS A 280 15.26 -11.89 -11.38
CA LYS A 280 15.38 -13.25 -11.93
C LYS A 280 14.85 -13.42 -13.36
N HIS A 281 13.88 -12.61 -13.81
CA HIS A 281 13.24 -12.86 -15.11
C HIS A 281 14.19 -12.50 -16.28
N PRO A 282 14.37 -13.39 -17.29
CA PRO A 282 15.31 -13.15 -18.38
C PRO A 282 14.98 -11.92 -19.23
N ALA A 283 13.72 -11.63 -19.51
CA ALA A 283 13.28 -10.48 -20.31
C ALA A 283 13.78 -9.11 -19.81
N VAL A 284 14.18 -9.00 -18.55
CA VAL A 284 14.74 -7.75 -18.00
C VAL A 284 15.99 -7.29 -18.75
N ALA A 285 16.75 -8.24 -19.35
CA ALA A 285 17.95 -7.92 -20.12
C ALA A 285 17.65 -7.30 -21.50
N ASP A 286 16.42 -7.39 -21.98
CA ASP A 286 16.00 -6.91 -23.30
C ASP A 286 15.61 -5.42 -23.30
N TYR A 287 15.59 -4.77 -22.12
CA TYR A 287 15.14 -3.38 -21.95
C TYR A 287 16.25 -2.48 -21.38
N ASP A 288 16.26 -1.23 -21.83
CA ASP A 288 17.12 -0.19 -21.24
C ASP A 288 16.49 0.37 -19.95
N LEU A 289 17.03 -0.06 -18.81
CA LEU A 289 16.63 0.40 -17.47
C LEU A 289 17.60 1.41 -16.87
N SER A 290 18.55 1.94 -17.66
CA SER A 290 19.63 2.85 -17.19
C SER A 290 19.14 4.18 -16.63
N SER A 291 17.87 4.53 -16.82
CA SER A 291 17.27 5.72 -16.23
C SER A 291 16.93 5.57 -14.75
N LEU A 292 16.83 4.33 -14.25
CA LEU A 292 16.52 4.07 -12.85
C LEU A 292 17.65 4.57 -11.94
N LYS A 293 17.26 5.23 -10.87
CA LYS A 293 18.17 5.73 -9.82
C LYS A 293 18.01 4.96 -8.51
N TYR A 294 16.77 4.57 -8.19
CA TYR A 294 16.45 3.88 -6.94
C TYR A 294 15.18 3.03 -7.06
N ILE A 295 15.08 2.06 -6.17
CA ILE A 295 13.90 1.23 -5.97
C ILE A 295 13.56 1.22 -4.49
N VAL A 296 12.29 1.46 -4.16
CA VAL A 296 11.71 1.31 -2.82
C VAL A 296 10.74 0.15 -2.82
N SER A 297 10.94 -0.82 -1.94
CA SER A 297 10.04 -1.96 -1.74
C SER A 297 9.26 -1.83 -0.43
N SER A 298 7.96 -2.11 -0.46
CA SER A 298 7.11 -2.10 0.73
C SER A 298 5.94 -3.07 0.58
N ALA A 299 4.97 -3.00 1.48
CA ALA A 299 3.73 -3.78 1.56
C ALA A 299 3.89 -5.25 2.03
N ALA A 300 5.06 -5.86 1.88
CA ALA A 300 5.37 -7.19 2.36
C ALA A 300 6.87 -7.30 2.69
N PRO A 301 7.29 -8.27 3.52
CA PRO A 301 8.70 -8.52 3.80
C PRO A 301 9.49 -8.80 2.51
N LEU A 302 10.68 -8.22 2.41
CA LEU A 302 11.63 -8.46 1.33
C LEU A 302 12.87 -9.16 1.87
N ASP A 303 13.19 -10.30 1.28
CA ASP A 303 14.43 -11.03 1.58
C ASP A 303 15.66 -10.22 1.17
N ALA A 304 16.68 -10.19 2.05
CA ALA A 304 17.88 -9.40 1.84
C ALA A 304 18.71 -9.87 0.64
N ALA A 305 18.82 -11.18 0.42
CA ALA A 305 19.57 -11.73 -0.71
C ALA A 305 18.85 -11.43 -2.04
N LEU A 306 17.51 -11.44 -2.06
CA LEU A 306 16.72 -11.05 -3.22
C LEU A 306 16.88 -9.55 -3.53
N ALA A 307 16.90 -8.70 -2.51
CA ALA A 307 17.13 -7.26 -2.65
C ALA A 307 18.52 -6.99 -3.27
N GLU A 308 19.55 -7.66 -2.74
CA GLU A 308 20.93 -7.56 -3.24
C GLU A 308 21.05 -8.05 -4.69
N ALA A 309 20.46 -9.20 -5.00
CA ALA A 309 20.45 -9.74 -6.37
C ALA A 309 19.81 -8.78 -7.38
N CYS A 310 18.69 -8.13 -6.99
CA CYS A 310 18.04 -7.12 -7.81
C CYS A 310 18.96 -5.91 -8.06
N SER A 311 19.53 -5.35 -7.00
CA SER A 311 20.43 -4.20 -7.07
C SER A 311 21.67 -4.50 -7.93
N ALA A 312 22.32 -5.64 -7.70
CA ALA A 312 23.51 -6.06 -8.45
C ALA A 312 23.20 -6.24 -9.94
N ARG A 313 22.08 -6.90 -10.28
CA ARG A 313 21.68 -7.11 -11.68
C ARG A 313 21.43 -5.81 -12.43
N LEU A 314 20.79 -4.83 -11.76
CA LEU A 314 20.41 -3.56 -12.38
C LEU A 314 21.51 -2.49 -12.27
N GLY A 315 22.60 -2.75 -11.55
CA GLY A 315 23.64 -1.76 -11.28
C GLY A 315 23.16 -0.57 -10.45
N LEU A 316 22.18 -0.81 -9.56
CA LEU A 316 21.55 0.22 -8.74
C LEU A 316 22.10 0.20 -7.30
N PRO A 317 21.94 1.32 -6.55
CA PRO A 317 22.10 1.30 -5.10
C PRO A 317 21.20 0.22 -4.45
N PRO A 318 21.48 -0.20 -3.20
CA PRO A 318 20.66 -1.17 -2.49
C PRO A 318 19.17 -0.84 -2.55
N VAL A 319 18.32 -1.84 -2.80
CA VAL A 319 16.86 -1.66 -2.74
C VAL A 319 16.50 -1.11 -1.38
N ARG A 320 15.83 0.03 -1.36
CA ARG A 320 15.31 0.66 -0.14
C ARG A 320 14.05 -0.06 0.31
N GLN A 321 13.79 -0.08 1.61
CA GLN A 321 12.54 -0.61 2.12
C GLN A 321 11.77 0.47 2.88
N ALA A 322 10.44 0.32 2.94
CA ALA A 322 9.57 1.16 3.74
C ALA A 322 8.57 0.29 4.51
N TYR A 323 8.19 0.76 5.69
CA TYR A 323 7.23 0.10 6.56
C TYR A 323 6.10 1.05 6.93
N GLY A 324 4.91 0.46 7.03
CA GLY A 324 3.71 1.14 7.44
C GLY A 324 2.46 0.31 7.19
N MET A 325 1.31 0.90 7.46
CA MET A 325 0.00 0.27 7.33
C MET A 325 -1.07 1.32 7.02
N THR A 326 -2.24 0.87 6.59
CA THR A 326 -3.35 1.77 6.21
C THR A 326 -3.69 2.74 7.34
N GLU A 327 -3.69 2.26 8.56
CA GLU A 327 -4.01 2.98 9.79
C GLU A 327 -2.99 4.08 10.16
N LEU A 328 -1.87 4.16 9.39
CA LEU A 328 -0.76 5.11 9.60
C LEU A 328 -0.48 6.02 8.38
N SER A 329 -1.35 6.08 7.38
CA SER A 329 -1.46 7.03 6.24
C SER A 329 -0.39 6.98 5.11
N PRO A 330 0.43 5.98 4.83
CA PRO A 330 0.66 4.72 5.53
C PRO A 330 1.99 4.66 6.27
N ALA A 331 2.98 5.54 5.97
CA ALA A 331 4.38 5.31 6.28
C ALA A 331 4.77 5.72 7.69
N THR A 332 5.64 4.92 8.31
CA THR A 332 6.29 5.26 9.57
C THR A 332 7.81 5.15 9.50
N HIS A 333 8.31 4.26 8.65
CA HIS A 333 9.75 4.07 8.42
C HIS A 333 10.03 3.98 6.93
N VAL A 334 11.18 4.48 6.54
CA VAL A 334 11.73 4.30 5.19
C VAL A 334 13.26 4.33 5.25
N THR A 335 13.91 3.51 4.44
CA THR A 335 15.36 3.62 4.22
C THR A 335 15.62 4.89 3.40
N PRO A 336 16.37 5.87 3.92
CA PRO A 336 16.64 7.13 3.23
C PRO A 336 17.30 6.91 1.88
N LEU A 337 16.94 7.71 0.88
CA LEU A 337 17.52 7.59 -0.47
C LEU A 337 19.00 7.99 -0.52
N ASP A 338 19.42 8.89 0.35
CA ASP A 338 20.80 9.38 0.48
C ASP A 338 21.68 8.51 1.39
N ALA A 339 21.12 7.51 2.08
CA ALA A 339 21.91 6.60 2.89
C ALA A 339 22.88 5.81 2.01
N GLU A 340 24.19 5.98 2.23
CA GLU A 340 25.23 5.23 1.49
C GLU A 340 25.13 3.73 1.77
N THR A 341 24.82 3.37 3.02
CA THR A 341 24.64 1.99 3.49
C THR A 341 23.42 1.89 4.37
N SER A 342 22.78 0.73 4.36
CA SER A 342 21.72 0.35 5.30
C SER A 342 21.88 -1.11 5.70
N PRO A 343 21.60 -1.49 6.96
CA PRO A 343 21.68 -2.87 7.37
C PRO A 343 20.74 -3.76 6.52
N PRO A 344 21.19 -4.93 6.05
CA PRO A 344 20.35 -5.85 5.31
C PRO A 344 19.08 -6.23 6.08
N GLY A 345 17.92 -6.19 5.41
CA GLY A 345 16.64 -6.55 6.00
C GLY A 345 15.97 -5.48 6.88
N THR A 346 16.59 -4.29 7.04
CA THR A 346 15.93 -3.16 7.70
C THR A 346 14.77 -2.62 6.86
N VAL A 347 13.74 -2.11 7.53
CA VAL A 347 12.64 -1.35 6.90
C VAL A 347 12.85 0.16 7.01
N GLY A 348 14.00 0.59 7.52
CA GLY A 348 14.43 1.98 7.49
C GLY A 348 14.44 2.67 8.85
N LYS A 349 14.50 3.99 8.76
CA LYS A 349 14.52 4.94 9.87
C LYS A 349 13.14 5.50 10.15
N LEU A 350 12.88 5.85 11.40
CA LEU A 350 11.65 6.47 11.85
C LEU A 350 11.44 7.84 11.19
N LEU A 351 10.26 8.08 10.64
CA LEU A 351 9.90 9.36 10.03
C LEU A 351 9.88 10.51 11.06
N PRO A 352 10.16 11.76 10.63
CA PRO A 352 10.05 12.94 11.49
C PRO A 352 8.68 13.03 12.18
N SER A 353 8.65 13.63 13.37
CA SER A 353 7.43 13.84 14.18
C SER A 353 6.64 12.55 14.46
N THR A 354 7.32 11.41 14.46
CA THR A 354 6.78 10.09 14.80
C THR A 354 7.53 9.52 16.00
N GLU A 355 6.80 8.82 16.85
CA GLU A 355 7.35 8.13 18.01
C GLU A 355 7.12 6.62 17.87
N LEU A 356 8.06 5.84 18.38
CA LEU A 356 8.06 4.38 18.32
C LEU A 356 8.31 3.80 19.72
N ARG A 357 7.57 2.75 20.07
CA ARG A 357 7.87 1.84 21.19
C ARG A 357 7.96 0.42 20.67
N ILE A 358 8.79 -0.37 21.32
CA ILE A 358 8.82 -1.83 21.17
C ILE A 358 8.27 -2.41 22.48
N LEU A 359 7.05 -2.96 22.43
CA LEU A 359 6.37 -3.50 23.61
C LEU A 359 6.74 -4.95 23.83
N SER A 360 6.91 -5.34 25.09
CA SER A 360 7.23 -6.73 25.43
C SER A 360 6.11 -7.68 25.01
N LEU A 361 6.46 -8.82 24.42
CA LEU A 361 5.49 -9.86 24.03
C LEU A 361 4.95 -10.64 25.24
N ASP A 362 5.69 -10.63 26.36
CA ASP A 362 5.29 -11.30 27.60
C ASP A 362 4.40 -10.42 28.49
N ASP A 363 4.63 -9.10 28.45
CA ASP A 363 3.88 -8.10 29.23
C ASP A 363 3.69 -6.83 28.38
N PRO A 364 2.59 -6.72 27.61
CA PRO A 364 2.34 -5.57 26.72
C PRO A 364 2.26 -4.21 27.41
N ALA A 365 2.13 -4.17 28.74
CA ALA A 365 2.21 -2.93 29.49
C ALA A 365 3.64 -2.38 29.63
N LYS A 366 4.65 -3.19 29.32
CA LYS A 366 6.06 -2.83 29.41
C LYS A 366 6.72 -2.75 28.05
N ASP A 367 7.78 -1.96 27.98
CA ASP A 367 8.68 -1.97 26.83
C ASP A 367 9.57 -3.23 26.86
N ALA A 368 9.94 -3.74 25.67
CA ALA A 368 10.98 -4.75 25.51
C ALA A 368 12.36 -4.17 25.91
N ALA A 369 13.31 -5.02 26.27
CA ALA A 369 14.66 -4.59 26.54
C ALA A 369 15.33 -4.06 25.25
N PRO A 370 16.32 -3.16 25.34
CA PRO A 370 17.00 -2.62 24.17
C PRO A 370 17.55 -3.70 23.25
N GLY A 371 17.17 -3.67 21.98
CA GLY A 371 17.57 -4.64 20.96
C GLY A 371 16.75 -5.94 20.94
N GLU A 372 15.89 -6.17 21.93
CA GLU A 372 14.94 -7.29 21.91
C GLU A 372 13.76 -7.02 20.96
N ALA A 373 13.20 -8.09 20.44
CA ALA A 373 11.99 -8.03 19.61
C ALA A 373 10.74 -7.91 20.48
N GLY A 374 9.80 -7.08 20.02
CA GLY A 374 8.52 -6.89 20.66
C GLY A 374 7.50 -6.33 19.69
N GLU A 375 6.27 -6.05 20.14
CA GLU A 375 5.26 -5.43 19.31
C GLU A 375 5.64 -3.97 19.00
N VAL A 376 5.59 -3.61 17.72
CA VAL A 376 5.79 -2.24 17.24
C VAL A 376 4.57 -1.40 17.58
N ALA A 377 4.73 -0.37 18.39
CA ALA A 377 3.70 0.62 18.67
C ALA A 377 4.13 2.00 18.17
N ILE A 378 3.23 2.69 17.48
CA ILE A 378 3.52 3.95 16.79
C ILE A 378 2.57 5.05 17.29
N ARG A 379 3.12 6.25 17.49
CA ARG A 379 2.35 7.46 17.74
C ARG A 379 2.83 8.60 16.84
N GLY A 380 1.89 9.39 16.31
CA GLY A 380 2.25 10.52 15.45
C GLY A 380 1.04 11.12 14.72
N PRO A 381 1.23 12.26 14.04
CA PRO A 381 0.16 12.99 13.38
C PRO A 381 -0.43 12.27 12.15
N GLN A 382 0.22 11.22 11.66
CA GLN A 382 -0.23 10.40 10.54
C GLN A 382 -1.19 9.28 10.95
N VAL A 383 -1.49 9.13 12.24
CA VAL A 383 -2.41 8.10 12.74
C VAL A 383 -3.84 8.36 12.25
N MET A 384 -4.55 7.30 11.89
CA MET A 384 -5.97 7.36 11.52
C MET A 384 -6.84 7.94 12.63
N LYS A 385 -7.98 8.50 12.26
CA LYS A 385 -9.01 8.91 13.21
C LYS A 385 -9.66 7.71 13.94
N GLY A 386 -9.68 6.56 13.30
CA GLY A 386 -10.25 5.31 13.81
C GLY A 386 -10.90 4.49 12.70
N TYR A 387 -11.59 3.42 13.10
CA TYR A 387 -12.40 2.60 12.18
C TYR A 387 -13.84 3.09 12.13
N LEU A 388 -14.37 3.27 10.93
CA LEU A 388 -15.72 3.75 10.70
C LEU A 388 -16.76 2.86 11.40
N GLY A 389 -17.57 3.46 12.29
CA GLY A 389 -18.63 2.76 13.01
C GLY A 389 -18.17 1.59 13.90
N ARG A 390 -16.88 1.55 14.26
CA ARG A 390 -16.27 0.45 15.05
C ARG A 390 -15.45 1.01 16.23
N PRO A 391 -16.08 1.64 17.24
CA PRO A 391 -15.35 2.23 18.37
C PRO A 391 -14.53 1.17 19.14
N ASP A 392 -15.08 -0.03 19.36
CA ASP A 392 -14.36 -1.11 20.05
C ASP A 392 -13.10 -1.55 19.30
N ALA A 393 -13.18 -1.65 17.97
CA ALA A 393 -12.02 -1.98 17.15
C ALA A 393 -10.98 -0.84 17.13
N THR A 394 -11.43 0.39 17.21
CA THR A 394 -10.56 1.57 17.32
C THR A 394 -9.83 1.56 18.66
N ALA A 395 -10.54 1.36 19.78
CA ALA A 395 -9.95 1.29 21.12
C ALA A 395 -8.98 0.08 21.28
N ALA A 396 -9.24 -1.01 20.56
CA ALA A 396 -8.31 -2.15 20.53
C ALA A 396 -7.05 -1.92 19.67
N MET A 397 -7.05 -0.87 18.83
CA MET A 397 -5.95 -0.54 17.93
C MET A 397 -5.16 0.68 18.41
N ILE A 398 -5.85 1.65 18.98
CA ILE A 398 -5.26 2.90 19.48
C ILE A 398 -5.59 2.97 20.97
N ASP A 399 -4.55 2.96 21.80
CA ASP A 399 -4.72 3.05 23.25
C ASP A 399 -5.05 4.48 23.71
N GLU A 400 -5.29 4.65 25.03
CA GLU A 400 -5.68 5.93 25.64
C GLU A 400 -4.58 7.01 25.52
N ASP A 401 -3.31 6.60 25.36
CA ASP A 401 -2.15 7.48 25.16
C ASP A 401 -1.88 7.80 23.67
N GLY A 402 -2.71 7.27 22.76
CA GLY A 402 -2.61 7.48 21.31
C GLY A 402 -1.61 6.59 20.59
N TRP A 403 -1.15 5.50 21.22
CA TRP A 403 -0.28 4.52 20.57
C TRP A 403 -1.10 3.56 19.73
N VAL A 404 -0.70 3.40 18.47
CA VAL A 404 -1.24 2.39 17.56
C VAL A 404 -0.49 1.07 17.77
N HIS A 405 -1.20 0.05 18.20
CA HIS A 405 -0.72 -1.32 18.29
C HIS A 405 -0.76 -1.98 16.91
N THR A 406 0.40 -2.06 16.24
CA THR A 406 0.45 -2.49 14.83
C THR A 406 0.17 -3.99 14.66
N GLY A 407 0.36 -4.77 15.70
CA GLY A 407 0.35 -6.23 15.64
C GLY A 407 1.55 -6.81 14.87
N ASP A 408 2.52 -5.98 14.49
CA ASP A 408 3.78 -6.41 13.89
C ASP A 408 4.86 -6.50 14.94
N ILE A 409 5.74 -7.48 14.83
CA ILE A 409 6.88 -7.69 15.73
C ILE A 409 8.11 -7.11 15.08
N GLY A 410 8.82 -6.25 15.82
CA GLY A 410 10.04 -5.64 15.35
C GLY A 410 11.06 -5.45 16.47
N ARG A 411 12.26 -5.07 16.08
CA ARG A 411 13.34 -4.63 16.97
C ARG A 411 14.04 -3.44 16.36
N VAL A 412 14.56 -2.59 17.23
CA VAL A 412 15.37 -1.44 16.84
C VAL A 412 16.83 -1.74 17.24
N ASP A 413 17.77 -1.52 16.32
CA ASP A 413 19.18 -1.65 16.64
C ASP A 413 19.75 -0.38 17.31
N ALA A 414 21.05 -0.40 17.65
CA ALA A 414 21.73 0.70 18.34
C ALA A 414 21.76 1.99 17.50
N ASP A 415 21.69 1.88 16.19
CA ASP A 415 21.71 2.99 15.24
C ASP A 415 20.30 3.49 14.86
N GLY A 416 19.23 2.92 15.46
CA GLY A 416 17.85 3.34 15.22
C GLY A 416 17.21 2.77 13.96
N TRP A 417 17.76 1.71 13.38
CA TRP A 417 17.13 0.99 12.28
C TRP A 417 16.07 0.01 12.77
N LEU A 418 14.87 0.06 12.19
CA LEU A 418 13.81 -0.90 12.48
C LEU A 418 13.94 -2.16 11.59
N PHE A 419 13.79 -3.31 12.23
CA PHE A 419 13.66 -4.61 11.58
C PHE A 419 12.31 -5.20 11.96
N VAL A 420 11.44 -5.44 10.97
CA VAL A 420 10.18 -6.15 11.19
C VAL A 420 10.42 -7.63 11.01
N VAL A 421 10.12 -8.40 12.04
CA VAL A 421 10.39 -9.84 12.11
C VAL A 421 9.21 -10.65 11.62
N ASP A 422 7.99 -10.35 12.10
CA ASP A 422 6.75 -11.05 11.74
C ASP A 422 5.52 -10.31 12.30
N ARG A 423 4.36 -10.97 12.26
CA ARG A 423 3.14 -10.52 12.92
C ARG A 423 2.82 -11.34 14.17
N VAL A 424 2.38 -10.68 15.22
CA VAL A 424 1.97 -11.33 16.49
C VAL A 424 0.99 -12.48 16.23
N LYS A 425 0.01 -12.28 15.32
CA LYS A 425 -1.01 -13.29 14.98
C LYS A 425 -0.56 -14.39 14.01
N GLU A 426 0.55 -14.19 13.33
CA GLU A 426 1.10 -15.16 12.39
C GLU A 426 2.16 -16.05 13.04
N LEU A 427 2.64 -15.68 14.24
CA LEU A 427 3.59 -16.51 14.99
C LEU A 427 2.99 -17.89 15.25
N ILE A 428 3.76 -18.90 14.91
CA ILE A 428 3.42 -20.31 15.16
C ILE A 428 3.85 -20.65 16.57
N LYS A 429 2.89 -21.03 17.40
CA LYS A 429 3.13 -21.36 18.82
C LYS A 429 3.49 -22.85 18.98
N TYR A 430 4.75 -23.20 18.72
CA TYR A 430 5.23 -24.56 18.82
C TYR A 430 5.80 -24.86 20.20
N LYS A 431 5.11 -25.69 21.02
CA LYS A 431 5.57 -26.15 22.36
C LYS A 431 6.08 -25.01 23.27
N GLY A 432 5.38 -23.88 23.27
CA GLY A 432 5.73 -22.70 24.07
C GLY A 432 6.75 -21.74 23.41
N PHE A 433 7.32 -22.12 22.25
CA PHE A 433 8.19 -21.24 21.48
C PHE A 433 7.40 -20.53 20.38
N GLN A 434 7.79 -19.30 20.09
CA GLN A 434 7.24 -18.52 18.98
C GLN A 434 8.15 -18.71 17.75
N VAL A 435 7.56 -19.15 16.63
CA VAL A 435 8.26 -19.34 15.36
C VAL A 435 7.69 -18.38 14.34
N ALA A 436 8.54 -17.53 13.79
CA ALA A 436 8.18 -16.54 12.78
C ALA A 436 8.12 -17.20 11.39
N PRO A 437 6.95 -17.26 10.72
CA PRO A 437 6.85 -17.75 9.35
C PRO A 437 7.78 -17.06 8.37
N ALA A 438 7.91 -15.74 8.47
CA ALA A 438 8.74 -14.95 7.54
C ALA A 438 10.23 -15.35 7.57
N GLU A 439 10.76 -15.71 8.74
CA GLU A 439 12.14 -16.23 8.87
C GLU A 439 12.33 -17.53 8.08
N LEU A 440 11.35 -18.41 8.16
CA LEU A 440 11.39 -19.69 7.46
C LEU A 440 11.15 -19.52 5.95
N GLU A 441 10.28 -18.62 5.55
CA GLU A 441 10.03 -18.26 4.15
C GLU A 441 11.29 -17.70 3.50
N ALA A 442 11.97 -16.76 4.15
CA ALA A 442 13.24 -16.22 3.67
C ALA A 442 14.29 -17.32 3.49
N LEU A 443 14.40 -18.22 4.46
CA LEU A 443 15.34 -19.34 4.40
C LEU A 443 15.00 -20.33 3.26
N LEU A 444 13.72 -20.64 3.06
CA LEU A 444 13.27 -21.51 1.96
C LEU A 444 13.62 -20.93 0.59
N LEU A 445 13.52 -19.62 0.41
CA LEU A 445 13.86 -18.94 -0.84
C LEU A 445 15.36 -18.96 -1.17
N THR A 446 16.23 -19.28 -0.19
CA THR A 446 17.67 -19.50 -0.46
C THR A 446 17.98 -20.84 -1.11
N HIS A 447 17.02 -21.76 -1.15
CA HIS A 447 17.19 -23.06 -1.82
C HIS A 447 17.03 -22.90 -3.33
N GLU A 448 18.01 -23.36 -4.12
CA GLU A 448 18.04 -23.19 -5.59
C GLU A 448 16.83 -23.80 -6.32
N GLY A 449 16.22 -24.83 -5.74
CA GLY A 449 15.03 -25.51 -6.28
C GLY A 449 13.71 -24.86 -5.89
N VAL A 450 13.70 -23.79 -5.08
CA VAL A 450 12.49 -23.11 -4.60
C VAL A 450 12.28 -21.81 -5.37
N ALA A 451 11.11 -21.69 -6.02
CA ALA A 451 10.71 -20.48 -6.74
C ALA A 451 9.98 -19.48 -5.85
N ASP A 452 9.05 -19.97 -4.99
CA ASP A 452 8.29 -19.20 -4.01
C ASP A 452 7.94 -20.09 -2.83
N ALA A 453 7.71 -19.49 -1.66
CA ALA A 453 7.36 -20.23 -0.45
C ALA A 453 6.47 -19.41 0.48
N ALA A 454 5.63 -20.11 1.24
CA ALA A 454 4.89 -19.57 2.37
C ALA A 454 4.87 -20.57 3.51
N VAL A 455 4.88 -20.10 4.75
CA VAL A 455 4.81 -20.94 5.94
C VAL A 455 3.60 -20.55 6.77
N VAL A 456 2.87 -21.55 7.26
CA VAL A 456 1.74 -21.36 8.16
C VAL A 456 1.82 -22.35 9.34
N GLY A 457 1.22 -21.97 10.45
CA GLY A 457 0.96 -22.88 11.55
C GLY A 457 -0.22 -23.80 11.19
N VAL A 458 -0.04 -25.09 11.38
CA VAL A 458 -1.10 -26.10 11.29
C VAL A 458 -1.14 -26.90 12.57
N THR A 459 -2.35 -27.21 13.03
CA THR A 459 -2.55 -28.02 14.24
C THR A 459 -2.40 -29.48 13.88
N ASP A 460 -1.47 -30.17 14.52
CA ASP A 460 -1.28 -31.62 14.35
C ASP A 460 -2.36 -32.45 15.09
N ALA A 461 -2.30 -33.77 14.95
CA ALA A 461 -3.26 -34.68 15.58
C ALA A 461 -3.22 -34.63 17.12
N GLU A 462 -2.17 -34.11 17.71
CA GLU A 462 -1.96 -33.95 19.15
C GLU A 462 -2.40 -32.56 19.66
N GLY A 463 -2.93 -31.69 18.77
CA GLY A 463 -3.36 -30.35 19.12
C GLY A 463 -2.23 -29.33 19.22
N THR A 464 -1.01 -29.67 18.77
CA THR A 464 0.15 -28.78 18.76
C THR A 464 0.23 -28.05 17.44
N GLU A 465 0.42 -26.73 17.48
CA GLU A 465 0.65 -25.95 16.27
C GLU A 465 2.08 -26.19 15.75
N THR A 466 2.22 -26.57 14.48
CA THR A 466 3.50 -26.90 13.85
C THR A 466 3.71 -26.13 12.55
N PRO A 467 4.97 -25.74 12.20
CA PRO A 467 5.26 -25.06 10.93
C PRO A 467 5.10 -26.01 9.73
N LYS A 468 4.21 -25.64 8.77
CA LYS A 468 4.05 -26.30 7.47
C LYS A 468 4.42 -25.30 6.35
N ALA A 469 5.28 -25.73 5.42
CA ALA A 469 5.67 -24.95 4.27
C ALA A 469 4.85 -25.32 3.03
N PHE A 470 4.40 -24.30 2.29
CA PHE A 470 3.88 -24.42 0.94
C PHE A 470 4.96 -23.92 -0.01
N VAL A 471 5.35 -24.73 -0.99
CA VAL A 471 6.53 -24.47 -1.82
C VAL A 471 6.18 -24.57 -3.30
N VAL A 472 6.60 -23.55 -4.06
CA VAL A 472 6.57 -23.58 -5.52
C VAL A 472 7.96 -24.02 -5.99
N ARG A 473 8.01 -25.10 -6.79
CA ARG A 473 9.28 -25.57 -7.37
C ARG A 473 9.79 -24.65 -8.47
N GLN A 474 11.10 -24.50 -8.56
CA GLN A 474 11.70 -23.95 -9.78
C GLN A 474 11.44 -24.90 -10.96
N PRO A 475 11.18 -24.39 -12.17
CA PRO A 475 11.04 -25.21 -13.36
C PRO A 475 12.28 -26.08 -13.65
N SER A 476 13.46 -25.61 -13.24
CA SER A 476 14.74 -26.32 -13.34
C SER A 476 14.92 -27.46 -12.32
N ALA A 477 14.06 -27.55 -11.30
CA ALA A 477 14.17 -28.52 -10.23
C ALA A 477 12.84 -29.29 -9.98
N PRO A 478 12.28 -29.97 -11.01
CA PRO A 478 11.00 -30.67 -10.88
C PRO A 478 11.06 -31.84 -9.89
N GLY A 479 12.25 -32.36 -9.61
CA GLY A 479 12.49 -33.48 -8.70
C GLY A 479 12.72 -33.08 -7.24
N LEU A 480 12.63 -31.80 -6.87
CA LEU A 480 12.77 -31.35 -5.47
C LEU A 480 11.76 -32.08 -4.58
N THR A 481 12.25 -32.71 -3.51
CA THR A 481 11.42 -33.48 -2.58
C THR A 481 11.10 -32.69 -1.30
N ALA A 482 10.08 -33.13 -0.55
CA ALA A 482 9.73 -32.52 0.74
C ALA A 482 10.88 -32.70 1.75
N GLU A 483 11.54 -33.85 1.70
CA GLU A 483 12.68 -34.19 2.55
C GLU A 483 13.85 -33.25 2.32
N ASP A 484 14.16 -32.90 1.05
CA ASP A 484 15.22 -31.95 0.70
C ASP A 484 14.93 -30.57 1.28
N VAL A 485 13.69 -30.09 1.12
CA VAL A 485 13.23 -28.80 1.66
C VAL A 485 13.32 -28.78 3.19
N MET A 486 12.83 -29.82 3.85
CA MET A 486 12.90 -29.93 5.32
C MET A 486 14.34 -30.03 5.83
N ALA A 487 15.20 -30.77 5.14
CA ALA A 487 16.62 -30.88 5.47
C ALA A 487 17.36 -29.55 5.32
N HIS A 488 17.07 -28.80 4.25
CA HIS A 488 17.62 -27.47 4.03
C HIS A 488 17.32 -26.52 5.20
N VAL A 489 16.08 -26.49 5.65
CA VAL A 489 15.67 -25.67 6.81
C VAL A 489 16.29 -26.21 8.09
N ALA A 490 16.20 -27.51 8.34
CA ALA A 490 16.64 -28.14 9.58
C ALA A 490 18.14 -27.95 9.87
N ALA A 491 18.96 -27.82 8.84
CA ALA A 491 20.40 -27.59 8.97
C ALA A 491 20.76 -26.15 9.39
N ARG A 492 19.80 -25.21 9.34
CA ARG A 492 20.05 -23.76 9.48
C ARG A 492 19.26 -23.10 10.60
N VAL A 493 18.35 -23.82 11.26
CA VAL A 493 17.51 -23.27 12.34
C VAL A 493 17.57 -24.11 13.60
N ALA A 494 17.19 -23.49 14.72
CA ALA A 494 17.01 -24.19 15.99
C ALA A 494 15.93 -25.31 15.88
N PRO A 495 16.01 -26.39 16.66
CA PRO A 495 15.10 -27.54 16.55
C PRO A 495 13.61 -27.21 16.60
N TYR A 496 13.22 -26.20 17.36
CA TYR A 496 11.81 -25.78 17.47
C TYR A 496 11.30 -25.02 16.25
N LYS A 497 12.18 -24.43 15.44
CA LYS A 497 11.84 -23.70 14.21
C LYS A 497 11.73 -24.57 12.96
N LYS A 498 12.06 -25.87 13.04
CA LYS A 498 12.04 -26.76 11.87
C LYS A 498 10.67 -26.84 11.23
N VAL A 499 10.61 -26.75 9.90
CA VAL A 499 9.42 -27.12 9.11
C VAL A 499 9.14 -28.61 9.31
N ARG A 500 7.87 -28.95 9.54
CA ARG A 500 7.43 -30.34 9.84
C ARG A 500 6.51 -30.94 8.79
N GLY A 501 6.13 -30.14 7.81
CA GLY A 501 5.38 -30.59 6.65
C GLY A 501 5.68 -29.69 5.47
N VAL A 502 5.71 -30.28 4.27
CA VAL A 502 5.89 -29.54 3.01
C VAL A 502 4.80 -29.96 2.04
N GLU A 503 4.15 -28.99 1.44
CA GLU A 503 3.20 -29.19 0.35
C GLU A 503 3.65 -28.41 -0.87
N PHE A 504 3.74 -29.06 -2.03
CA PHE A 504 4.06 -28.39 -3.27
C PHE A 504 2.80 -27.86 -3.92
N VAL A 505 2.86 -26.60 -4.31
CA VAL A 505 1.76 -25.85 -4.93
C VAL A 505 2.21 -25.20 -6.23
N GLU A 506 1.27 -24.89 -7.12
CA GLU A 506 1.57 -24.19 -8.37
C GLU A 506 1.90 -22.70 -8.14
N SER A 507 1.26 -22.08 -7.15
CA SER A 507 1.48 -20.68 -6.78
C SER A 507 1.13 -20.43 -5.31
N ILE A 508 1.77 -19.42 -4.71
CA ILE A 508 1.40 -18.91 -3.38
C ILE A 508 0.31 -17.85 -3.56
N PRO A 509 -0.86 -18.00 -2.89
CA PRO A 509 -1.93 -17.02 -2.98
C PRO A 509 -1.50 -15.69 -2.33
N ARG A 510 -1.64 -14.61 -3.09
CA ARG A 510 -1.24 -13.26 -2.65
C ARG A 510 -2.33 -12.24 -2.95
N ALA A 511 -2.47 -11.26 -2.06
CA ALA A 511 -3.23 -10.06 -2.34
C ALA A 511 -2.54 -9.23 -3.44
N VAL A 512 -3.27 -8.31 -4.07
CA VAL A 512 -2.73 -7.39 -5.10
C VAL A 512 -1.56 -6.56 -4.57
N SER A 513 -1.52 -6.30 -3.26
CA SER A 513 -0.39 -5.67 -2.57
C SER A 513 0.85 -6.56 -2.45
N GLY A 514 0.81 -7.82 -2.91
CA GLY A 514 1.89 -8.79 -2.77
C GLY A 514 1.90 -9.59 -1.45
N LYS A 515 1.01 -9.27 -0.50
CA LYS A 515 0.92 -9.93 0.80
C LYS A 515 0.38 -11.35 0.66
N ILE A 516 1.04 -12.33 1.31
CA ILE A 516 0.60 -13.74 1.35
C ILE A 516 -0.77 -13.86 2.04
N LEU A 517 -1.70 -14.56 1.39
CA LEU A 517 -3.03 -14.87 1.94
C LEU A 517 -2.98 -16.16 2.77
N ARG A 518 -2.30 -16.10 3.94
CA ARG A 518 -2.04 -17.27 4.80
C ARG A 518 -3.32 -18.00 5.24
N ARG A 519 -4.45 -17.30 5.36
CA ARG A 519 -5.74 -17.90 5.68
C ARG A 519 -6.17 -18.93 4.63
N GLU A 520 -5.93 -18.67 3.35
CA GLU A 520 -6.26 -19.61 2.28
C GLU A 520 -5.39 -20.85 2.35
N LEU A 521 -4.11 -20.70 2.70
CA LEU A 521 -3.18 -21.80 2.88
C LEU A 521 -3.54 -22.65 4.12
N ARG A 522 -3.90 -22.01 5.24
CA ARG A 522 -4.37 -22.74 6.45
C ARG A 522 -5.64 -23.55 6.18
N ASN A 523 -6.54 -23.06 5.32
CA ASN A 523 -7.77 -23.79 4.98
C ASN A 523 -7.52 -25.00 4.06
N ARG A 524 -6.34 -25.10 3.43
CA ARG A 524 -5.92 -26.25 2.62
C ARG A 524 -5.15 -27.29 3.44
N ALA A 525 -4.61 -26.87 4.58
CA ALA A 525 -3.72 -27.66 5.43
C ALA A 525 -4.47 -28.55 6.41
#